data_69274e3282d78b1132994277fab14e1c
#
_entry.id   69274e3282d78b1132994277fab14e1c
#
_cell.length_a   1.000
_cell.length_b   1.000
_cell.length_c   1.000
_cell.angle_alpha   90.00
_cell.angle_beta   90.00
_cell.angle_gamma   90.00
#
_symmetry.space_group_name_H-M   'P 1'
#
loop_
_entity.id
_entity.type
_entity.pdbx_description
1 polymer ?
#
loop_
_entity_poly.entity_id
_entity_poly.type
_entity_poly.pdbx_seq_one_letter_code
_entity_poly.pdbx_strand_id
1 'polypeptide(L)'
;MGAVLTAGLGAAIIFALTGPVDSSSHMMGHITIETPGQLTSDEANEVYAELAGRMASGYAGAGFDIVRDYQGWKLYNTSPYLSATHGNRYVNNYANARAMDYPRVGEGAVMPEGAVFAKDSFTVTDDDKLLPAPLFVMEKLAAGTSPDTGDWRYVSILPDGTLFGDSEGAGADRTTFCHECHVAVAEDDYLFYVPEGFRTGE
;
A
#
# COMPACT_ATOMS: atom_id res chain seq x y z
N MET A 1 19.22 -11.46 71.52
CA MET A 1 18.34 -10.55 70.72
C MET A 1 18.67 -10.83 69.27
N GLY A 2 17.93 -11.71 68.63
CA GLY A 2 18.10 -12.06 67.22
C GLY A 2 16.90 -11.57 66.45
N ALA A 3 17.16 -10.75 65.40
CA ALA A 3 16.13 -10.30 64.48
C ALA A 3 16.08 -11.26 63.29
N VAL A 4 14.92 -11.89 63.08
CA VAL A 4 14.64 -12.77 61.93
C VAL A 4 14.10 -11.85 60.82
N LEU A 5 14.81 -11.76 59.70
CA LEU A 5 14.31 -11.18 58.46
C LEU A 5 13.56 -12.26 57.66
N THR A 6 12.25 -12.07 57.51
CA THR A 6 11.46 -12.90 56.59
C THR A 6 11.49 -12.27 55.20
N ALA A 7 12.08 -12.98 54.24
CA ALA A 7 12.03 -12.63 52.81
C ALA A 7 10.69 -13.08 52.20
N GLY A 8 9.87 -12.13 51.75
CA GLY A 8 8.64 -12.40 51.01
C GLY A 8 8.98 -12.71 49.55
N LEU A 9 8.70 -13.95 49.11
CA LEU A 9 8.68 -14.30 47.68
C LEU A 9 7.41 -13.71 47.02
N GLY A 10 7.59 -12.71 46.19
CA GLY A 10 6.55 -12.25 45.30
C GLY A 10 6.44 -13.20 44.11
N ALA A 11 5.36 -13.96 44.00
CA ALA A 11 5.06 -14.77 42.84
C ALA A 11 4.55 -13.85 41.71
N ALA A 12 5.33 -13.71 40.63
CA ALA A 12 4.89 -13.09 39.40
C ALA A 12 3.94 -14.04 38.68
N ILE A 13 2.67 -13.68 38.62
CA ILE A 13 1.67 -14.40 37.81
C ILE A 13 1.82 -13.92 36.37
N ILE A 14 2.44 -14.79 35.52
CA ILE A 14 2.47 -14.60 34.07
C ILE A 14 1.13 -15.08 33.52
N PHE A 15 0.26 -14.16 33.14
CA PHE A 15 -0.93 -14.48 32.35
C PHE A 15 -0.47 -14.78 30.91
N ALA A 16 -0.38 -16.05 30.59
CA ALA A 16 -0.31 -16.49 29.21
C ALA A 16 -1.68 -16.31 28.57
N LEU A 17 -1.83 -15.29 27.73
CA LEU A 17 -3.00 -15.13 26.86
C LEU A 17 -2.90 -16.13 25.70
N THR A 18 -3.27 -17.38 25.95
CA THR A 18 -3.56 -18.38 24.91
C THR A 18 -5.06 -18.32 24.62
N GLY A 19 -5.50 -17.29 23.90
CA GLY A 19 -6.79 -17.31 23.24
C GLY A 19 -6.70 -18.14 21.95
N PRO A 20 -7.75 -18.88 21.57
CA PRO A 20 -7.77 -19.55 20.27
C PRO A 20 -7.65 -18.47 19.17
N VAL A 21 -6.65 -18.60 18.30
CA VAL A 21 -6.59 -17.85 17.06
C VAL A 21 -7.76 -18.31 16.19
N ASP A 22 -8.76 -17.47 16.08
CA ASP A 22 -9.90 -17.71 15.20
C ASP A 22 -9.37 -17.79 13.76
N SER A 23 -9.44 -18.99 13.17
CA SER A 23 -9.00 -19.29 11.82
C SER A 23 -10.02 -18.87 10.77
N SER A 24 -10.98 -18.02 11.11
CA SER A 24 -12.05 -17.56 10.19
C SER A 24 -11.71 -16.28 9.41
N SER A 25 -10.48 -15.77 9.47
CA SER A 25 -10.08 -14.57 8.73
C SER A 25 -9.45 -14.84 7.36
N HIS A 26 -9.94 -15.81 6.60
CA HIS A 26 -9.55 -16.07 5.21
C HIS A 26 -10.19 -15.12 4.19
N MET A 27 -10.89 -14.09 4.63
CA MET A 27 -11.33 -12.98 3.79
C MET A 27 -10.62 -11.70 4.23
N MET A 28 -9.30 -11.67 4.13
CA MET A 28 -8.56 -10.42 4.26
C MET A 28 -8.56 -9.69 2.92
N GLY A 29 -9.74 -9.16 2.55
CA GLY A 29 -9.80 -8.00 1.71
C GLY A 29 -9.01 -6.86 2.36
N HIS A 30 -8.85 -5.75 1.65
CA HIS A 30 -8.26 -4.53 2.23
C HIS A 30 -8.77 -4.27 3.65
N ILE A 31 -7.86 -4.11 4.61
CA ILE A 31 -8.25 -3.51 5.87
C ILE A 31 -8.66 -2.08 5.56
N THR A 32 -9.93 -1.79 5.67
CA THR A 32 -10.49 -0.45 5.43
C THR A 32 -10.53 0.32 6.75
N ILE A 33 -10.10 1.58 6.72
CA ILE A 33 -10.30 2.50 7.83
C ILE A 33 -11.72 3.03 7.74
N GLU A 34 -12.56 2.71 8.75
CA GLU A 34 -13.98 3.07 8.71
C GLU A 34 -14.19 4.59 8.80
N THR A 35 -13.43 5.25 9.66
CA THR A 35 -13.49 6.71 9.90
C THR A 35 -12.11 7.33 9.76
N PRO A 36 -11.65 7.61 8.52
CA PRO A 36 -10.37 8.27 8.32
C PRO A 36 -10.44 9.74 8.72
N GLY A 37 -9.41 10.25 9.38
CA GLY A 37 -9.23 11.68 9.57
C GLY A 37 -9.17 12.41 8.23
N GLN A 38 -9.78 13.59 8.15
CA GLN A 38 -9.82 14.40 6.92
C GLN A 38 -8.73 15.46 6.98
N LEU A 39 -7.87 15.48 5.94
CA LEU A 39 -6.82 16.48 5.75
C LEU A 39 -7.14 17.35 4.53
N THR A 40 -6.79 18.61 4.62
CA THR A 40 -6.64 19.46 3.44
C THR A 40 -5.44 19.00 2.59
N SER A 41 -5.32 19.47 1.36
CA SER A 41 -4.17 19.14 0.50
C SER A 41 -2.83 19.58 1.11
N ASP A 42 -2.80 20.74 1.78
CA ASP A 42 -1.59 21.25 2.41
C ASP A 42 -1.18 20.38 3.61
N GLU A 43 -2.13 20.05 4.49
CA GLU A 43 -1.88 19.14 5.62
C GLU A 43 -1.44 17.75 5.15
N ALA A 44 -2.05 17.22 4.07
CA ALA A 44 -1.66 15.93 3.52
C ALA A 44 -0.22 15.95 2.97
N ASN A 45 0.21 17.05 2.35
CA ASN A 45 1.58 17.25 1.89
C ASN A 45 2.56 17.34 3.06
N GLU A 46 2.23 18.08 4.12
CA GLU A 46 3.06 18.19 5.33
C GLU A 46 3.24 16.82 6.00
N VAL A 47 2.14 16.08 6.22
CA VAL A 47 2.18 14.73 6.79
C VAL A 47 3.02 13.79 5.93
N TYR A 48 2.83 13.84 4.61
CA TYR A 48 3.61 12.98 3.71
C TYR A 48 5.10 13.32 3.78
N ALA A 49 5.48 14.58 3.82
CA ALA A 49 6.89 14.99 3.93
C ALA A 49 7.57 14.42 5.19
N GLU A 50 6.84 14.29 6.30
CA GLU A 50 7.36 13.67 7.52
C GLU A 50 7.49 12.15 7.42
N LEU A 51 6.57 11.48 6.68
CA LEU A 51 6.49 10.02 6.60
C LEU A 51 7.32 9.42 5.47
N ALA A 52 7.54 10.15 4.37
CA ALA A 52 8.06 9.63 3.11
C ALA A 52 9.37 8.84 3.26
N GLY A 53 10.36 9.38 3.99
CA GLY A 53 11.63 8.70 4.20
C GLY A 53 11.52 7.41 5.00
N ARG A 54 10.64 7.37 6.00
CA ARG A 54 10.37 6.17 6.80
C ARG A 54 9.63 5.11 5.99
N MET A 55 8.68 5.54 5.15
CA MET A 55 7.94 4.67 4.24
C MET A 55 8.87 4.01 3.22
N ALA A 56 9.68 4.80 2.50
CA ALA A 56 10.65 4.27 1.54
C ALA A 56 11.62 3.27 2.17
N SER A 57 12.17 3.60 3.34
CA SER A 57 13.09 2.71 4.08
C SER A 57 12.41 1.41 4.50
N GLY A 58 11.16 1.47 4.92
CA GLY A 58 10.38 0.30 5.31
C GLY A 58 10.13 -0.61 4.12
N TYR A 59 9.58 -0.10 3.03
CA TYR A 59 9.28 -0.90 1.84
C TYR A 59 10.52 -1.51 1.18
N ALA A 60 11.68 -0.83 1.24
CA ALA A 60 12.94 -1.37 0.73
C ALA A 60 13.35 -2.68 1.41
N GLY A 61 12.87 -2.92 2.64
CA GLY A 61 13.08 -4.16 3.39
C GLY A 61 12.50 -5.41 2.71
N ALA A 62 11.51 -5.25 1.83
CA ALA A 62 10.91 -6.36 1.07
C ALA A 62 11.85 -6.96 0.00
N GLY A 63 12.94 -6.26 -0.36
CA GLY A 63 13.90 -6.75 -1.35
C GLY A 63 13.42 -6.68 -2.80
N PHE A 64 12.35 -5.94 -3.08
CA PHE A 64 11.88 -5.68 -4.45
C PHE A 64 12.65 -4.51 -5.06
N ASP A 65 13.68 -4.83 -5.86
CA ASP A 65 14.51 -3.81 -6.52
C ASP A 65 13.69 -2.88 -7.42
N ILE A 66 12.60 -3.40 -8.00
CA ILE A 66 11.72 -2.67 -8.91
C ILE A 66 11.08 -1.41 -8.30
N VAL A 67 10.96 -1.33 -6.98
CA VAL A 67 10.38 -0.17 -6.28
C VAL A 67 11.37 0.51 -5.33
N ARG A 68 12.64 0.16 -5.38
CA ARG A 68 13.64 0.69 -4.44
C ARG A 68 13.70 2.22 -4.45
N ASP A 69 13.61 2.82 -5.64
CA ASP A 69 13.76 4.27 -5.85
C ASP A 69 12.46 4.93 -6.35
N TYR A 70 11.28 4.34 -6.05
CA TYR A 70 10.01 4.78 -6.61
C TYR A 70 9.69 6.26 -6.31
N GLN A 71 10.13 6.80 -5.19
CA GLN A 71 9.90 8.21 -4.83
C GLN A 71 10.68 9.19 -5.74
N GLY A 72 11.66 8.70 -6.49
CA GLY A 72 12.35 9.44 -7.54
C GLY A 72 11.62 9.41 -8.90
N TRP A 73 10.53 8.66 -9.04
CA TRP A 73 9.74 8.60 -10.27
C TRP A 73 8.81 9.81 -10.41
N LYS A 74 8.15 9.92 -11.56
CA LYS A 74 7.16 10.97 -11.76
C LYS A 74 5.96 10.75 -10.83
N LEU A 75 5.67 11.77 -10.02
CA LEU A 75 4.44 11.86 -9.22
C LEU A 75 3.33 12.47 -10.08
N TYR A 76 2.17 11.84 -10.10
CA TYR A 76 1.03 12.24 -10.94
C TYR A 76 -0.09 12.96 -10.19
N ASN A 77 0.05 13.12 -8.89
CA ASN A 77 -0.87 13.91 -8.06
C ASN A 77 -0.17 15.10 -7.38
N THR A 78 -0.92 16.18 -7.17
CA THR A 78 -0.43 17.43 -6.56
C THR A 78 -0.32 17.35 -5.04
N SER A 79 -1.12 16.49 -4.43
CA SER A 79 -1.11 16.19 -3.00
C SER A 79 -1.63 14.78 -2.76
N PRO A 80 -1.26 14.11 -1.67
CA PRO A 80 -1.91 12.87 -1.28
C PRO A 80 -3.42 13.06 -1.17
N TYR A 81 -4.20 12.10 -1.65
CA TYR A 81 -5.65 12.16 -1.59
C TYR A 81 -6.25 10.89 -0.97
N LEU A 82 -7.39 11.04 -0.31
CA LEU A 82 -8.09 9.93 0.31
C LEU A 82 -8.66 8.99 -0.75
N SER A 83 -8.20 7.75 -0.76
CA SER A 83 -8.64 6.71 -1.69
C SER A 83 -9.52 5.69 -0.99
N ALA A 84 -10.83 5.73 -1.24
CA ALA A 84 -11.78 4.77 -0.69
C ALA A 84 -11.48 3.34 -1.16
N THR A 85 -11.06 3.16 -2.41
CA THR A 85 -10.75 1.85 -3.01
C THR A 85 -9.44 1.23 -2.50
N HIS A 86 -8.59 2.03 -1.86
CA HIS A 86 -7.36 1.56 -1.20
C HIS A 86 -7.49 1.58 0.33
N GLY A 87 -8.70 1.31 0.83
CA GLY A 87 -8.99 1.15 2.26
C GLY A 87 -9.05 2.45 3.03
N ASN A 88 -9.55 3.53 2.41
CA ASN A 88 -9.65 4.87 3.00
C ASN A 88 -8.29 5.39 3.51
N ARG A 89 -7.27 5.29 2.67
CA ARG A 89 -5.93 5.80 2.94
C ARG A 89 -5.61 6.98 2.04
N TYR A 90 -4.76 7.86 2.51
CA TYR A 90 -4.13 8.89 1.69
C TYR A 90 -3.07 8.22 0.81
N VAL A 91 -3.11 8.49 -0.49
CA VAL A 91 -2.25 7.83 -1.48
C VAL A 91 -1.56 8.82 -2.39
N ASN A 92 -0.35 8.47 -2.84
CA ASN A 92 0.35 9.11 -3.96
C ASN A 92 0.51 8.11 -5.11
N ASN A 93 0.45 8.60 -6.34
CA ASN A 93 0.62 7.78 -7.54
C ASN A 93 1.95 8.13 -8.22
N TYR A 94 2.91 7.25 -8.10
CA TYR A 94 4.18 7.31 -8.82
C TYR A 94 4.16 6.35 -10.01
N ALA A 95 4.85 6.74 -11.08
CA ALA A 95 5.08 5.84 -12.20
C ALA A 95 6.49 6.03 -12.75
N ASN A 96 7.10 4.91 -13.19
CA ASN A 96 8.43 4.93 -13.76
C ASN A 96 8.44 5.53 -15.17
N ALA A 97 9.62 5.75 -15.74
CA ALA A 97 9.78 6.35 -17.05
C ALA A 97 9.15 5.56 -18.22
N ARG A 98 8.81 4.27 -18.03
CA ARG A 98 8.12 3.48 -19.05
C ARG A 98 6.62 3.73 -19.10
N ALA A 99 6.05 4.27 -18.03
CA ALA A 99 4.61 4.56 -17.91
C ALA A 99 4.27 6.03 -18.27
N MET A 100 5.00 6.65 -19.21
CA MET A 100 4.80 8.06 -19.58
C MET A 100 3.41 8.34 -20.18
N ASP A 101 2.79 7.35 -20.82
CA ASP A 101 1.47 7.46 -21.41
C ASP A 101 0.31 7.31 -20.39
N TYR A 102 0.61 7.20 -19.10
CA TYR A 102 -0.40 7.09 -18.05
C TYR A 102 -1.51 8.16 -18.10
N PRO A 103 -1.23 9.44 -18.40
CA PRO A 103 -2.30 10.43 -18.56
C PRO A 103 -3.30 10.13 -19.69
N ARG A 104 -2.94 9.24 -20.61
CA ARG A 104 -3.71 8.92 -21.83
C ARG A 104 -4.44 7.57 -21.75
N VAL A 105 -4.50 6.94 -20.56
CA VAL A 105 -5.18 5.63 -20.43
C VAL A 105 -6.65 5.72 -20.84
N GLY A 106 -7.38 6.78 -20.46
CA GLY A 106 -8.76 7.01 -20.91
C GLY A 106 -8.92 7.31 -22.42
N GLU A 107 -7.82 7.38 -23.18
CA GLU A 107 -7.76 7.50 -24.63
C GLU A 107 -7.35 6.18 -25.31
N GLY A 108 -7.28 5.09 -24.56
CA GLY A 108 -6.89 3.76 -25.02
C GLY A 108 -5.37 3.53 -25.08
N ALA A 109 -4.57 4.31 -24.35
CA ALA A 109 -3.14 4.04 -24.23
C ALA A 109 -2.91 2.73 -23.47
N VAL A 110 -2.03 1.88 -24.00
CA VAL A 110 -1.61 0.62 -23.39
C VAL A 110 -0.17 0.77 -22.89
N MET A 111 0.08 0.38 -21.66
CA MET A 111 1.42 0.48 -21.08
C MET A 111 2.36 -0.57 -21.66
N PRO A 112 3.61 -0.19 -21.95
CA PRO A 112 4.62 -1.14 -22.40
C PRO A 112 5.10 -2.05 -21.26
N GLU A 113 5.62 -3.22 -21.61
CA GLU A 113 6.33 -4.11 -20.68
C GLU A 113 7.36 -3.34 -19.84
N GLY A 114 7.37 -3.60 -18.53
CA GLY A 114 8.22 -2.92 -17.55
C GLY A 114 7.73 -1.52 -17.14
N ALA A 115 6.53 -1.10 -17.56
CA ALA A 115 5.85 0.01 -16.93
C ALA A 115 5.49 -0.38 -15.49
N VAL A 116 5.82 0.48 -14.53
CA VAL A 116 5.57 0.22 -13.11
C VAL A 116 4.91 1.42 -12.47
N PHE A 117 3.85 1.13 -11.74
CA PHE A 117 3.16 2.08 -10.87
C PHE A 117 3.43 1.71 -9.42
N ALA A 118 3.72 2.70 -8.60
CA ALA A 118 3.85 2.56 -7.16
C ALA A 118 2.89 3.55 -6.48
N LYS A 119 1.97 3.02 -5.71
CA LYS A 119 1.02 3.82 -4.94
C LYS A 119 1.35 3.63 -3.46
N ASP A 120 2.10 4.58 -2.90
CA ASP A 120 2.35 4.57 -1.46
C ASP A 120 1.17 5.15 -0.68
N SER A 121 1.09 4.81 0.57
CA SER A 121 -0.06 5.20 1.36
C SER A 121 0.26 5.45 2.83
N PHE A 122 -0.54 6.32 3.45
CA PHE A 122 -0.58 6.51 4.88
C PHE A 122 -2.01 6.64 5.39
N THR A 123 -2.19 6.42 6.67
CA THR A 123 -3.48 6.48 7.33
C THR A 123 -3.49 7.61 8.35
N VAL A 124 -4.59 8.35 8.41
CA VAL A 124 -4.96 9.22 9.52
C VAL A 124 -6.13 8.58 10.20
N THR A 125 -5.98 8.22 11.46
CA THR A 125 -7.05 7.61 12.25
C THR A 125 -7.98 8.69 12.84
N ASP A 126 -9.12 8.28 13.39
CA ASP A 126 -10.08 9.17 14.05
C ASP A 126 -9.53 9.85 15.31
N ASP A 127 -8.44 9.32 15.89
CA ASP A 127 -7.69 9.90 17.00
C ASP A 127 -6.40 10.61 16.52
N ASP A 128 -6.39 11.08 15.26
CA ASP A 128 -5.32 11.85 14.61
C ASP A 128 -3.94 11.17 14.57
N LYS A 129 -3.88 9.85 14.68
CA LYS A 129 -2.61 9.13 14.52
C LYS A 129 -2.23 8.99 13.06
N LEU A 130 -0.98 9.30 12.76
CA LEU A 130 -0.37 9.24 11.44
C LEU A 130 0.46 7.95 11.33
N LEU A 131 0.05 7.05 10.45
CA LEU A 131 0.66 5.74 10.31
C LEU A 131 1.02 5.48 8.84
N PRO A 132 2.26 5.06 8.52
CA PRO A 132 2.56 4.44 7.23
C PRO A 132 1.60 3.28 6.96
N ALA A 133 1.20 3.13 5.71
CA ALA A 133 0.30 2.07 5.27
C ALA A 133 0.92 1.31 4.08
N PRO A 134 0.28 0.31 3.46
CA PRO A 134 0.92 -0.49 2.41
C PRO A 134 1.35 0.32 1.18
N LEU A 135 2.43 -0.14 0.54
CA LEU A 135 2.77 0.20 -0.84
C LEU A 135 2.05 -0.79 -1.76
N PHE A 136 1.32 -0.28 -2.73
CA PHE A 136 0.68 -1.05 -3.80
C PHE A 136 1.45 -0.84 -5.09
N VAL A 137 1.77 -1.94 -5.77
CA VAL A 137 2.57 -1.92 -7.00
C VAL A 137 1.81 -2.64 -8.10
N MET A 138 1.81 -2.05 -9.29
CA MET A 138 1.41 -2.71 -10.53
C MET A 138 2.61 -2.70 -11.48
N GLU A 139 2.97 -3.86 -12.01
CA GLU A 139 4.03 -4.03 -13.01
C GLU A 139 3.47 -4.67 -14.27
N LYS A 140 3.69 -4.04 -15.43
CA LYS A 140 3.33 -4.61 -16.72
C LYS A 140 4.35 -5.66 -17.13
N LEU A 141 3.91 -6.90 -17.21
CA LEU A 141 4.70 -8.03 -17.63
C LEU A 141 4.79 -8.14 -19.17
N ALA A 142 5.62 -9.04 -19.66
CA ALA A 142 5.64 -9.37 -21.08
C ALA A 142 4.29 -9.91 -21.53
N ALA A 143 3.90 -9.57 -22.75
CA ALA A 143 2.61 -9.96 -23.32
C ALA A 143 2.38 -11.49 -23.26
N GLY A 144 1.25 -11.89 -22.75
CA GLY A 144 0.85 -13.29 -22.59
C GLY A 144 1.41 -13.99 -21.35
N THR A 145 2.08 -13.26 -20.44
CA THR A 145 2.58 -13.83 -19.19
C THR A 145 1.44 -14.10 -18.19
N SER A 146 0.51 -13.15 -18.07
CA SER A 146 -0.64 -13.22 -17.17
C SER A 146 -1.89 -12.63 -17.85
N PRO A 147 -2.41 -13.31 -18.89
CA PRO A 147 -3.46 -12.75 -19.75
C PRO A 147 -4.76 -12.46 -19.01
N ASP A 148 -5.06 -13.21 -17.97
CA ASP A 148 -6.28 -13.02 -17.15
C ASP A 148 -6.27 -11.68 -16.40
N THR A 149 -5.10 -11.09 -16.17
CA THR A 149 -4.93 -9.79 -15.52
C THR A 149 -4.53 -8.68 -16.49
N GLY A 150 -4.59 -8.93 -17.80
CA GLY A 150 -4.06 -8.01 -18.81
C GLY A 150 -2.54 -7.87 -18.75
N ASP A 151 -1.85 -8.91 -18.33
CA ASP A 151 -0.41 -8.95 -18.08
C ASP A 151 0.05 -7.98 -16.97
N TRP A 152 -0.82 -7.69 -16.01
CA TRP A 152 -0.47 -6.94 -14.82
C TRP A 152 -0.18 -7.85 -13.63
N ARG A 153 1.00 -7.65 -13.05
CA ARG A 153 1.39 -8.18 -11.73
C ARG A 153 1.00 -7.18 -10.65
N TYR A 154 0.41 -7.67 -9.59
CA TYR A 154 0.01 -6.88 -8.42
C TYR A 154 0.84 -7.29 -7.22
N VAL A 155 1.50 -6.32 -6.57
CA VAL A 155 2.29 -6.55 -5.36
C VAL A 155 1.83 -5.60 -4.26
N SER A 156 1.76 -6.09 -3.03
CA SER A 156 1.51 -5.25 -1.86
C SER A 156 2.58 -5.50 -0.80
N ILE A 157 3.19 -4.42 -0.30
CA ILE A 157 4.28 -4.43 0.67
C ILE A 157 3.85 -3.65 1.90
N LEU A 158 3.98 -4.25 3.08
CA LEU A 158 3.65 -3.60 4.35
C LEU A 158 4.74 -2.60 4.77
N PRO A 159 4.43 -1.64 5.67
CA PRO A 159 5.36 -0.60 6.08
C PRO A 159 6.66 -1.07 6.74
N ASP A 160 6.69 -2.30 7.22
CA ASP A 160 7.86 -2.96 7.82
C ASP A 160 8.71 -3.74 6.80
N GLY A 161 8.35 -3.69 5.51
CA GLY A 161 8.99 -4.44 4.45
C GLY A 161 8.47 -5.88 4.29
N THR A 162 7.48 -6.31 5.05
CA THR A 162 6.87 -7.61 4.85
C THR A 162 6.09 -7.63 3.53
N LEU A 163 6.33 -8.64 2.70
CA LEU A 163 5.51 -8.89 1.52
C LEU A 163 4.12 -9.36 1.97
N PHE A 164 3.09 -8.55 1.71
CA PHE A 164 1.71 -8.98 1.95
C PHE A 164 1.27 -10.00 0.91
N GLY A 165 1.54 -9.74 -0.38
CA GLY A 165 1.26 -10.65 -1.47
C GLY A 165 1.81 -10.15 -2.80
N ASP A 166 2.00 -11.10 -3.71
CA ASP A 166 2.49 -10.91 -5.07
C ASP A 166 1.69 -11.85 -5.99
N SER A 167 0.96 -11.33 -6.95
CA SER A 167 0.08 -12.13 -7.81
C SER A 167 0.82 -13.20 -8.63
N GLU A 168 2.12 -13.00 -8.89
CA GLU A 168 2.99 -13.93 -9.60
C GLU A 168 3.90 -14.72 -8.65
N GLY A 169 3.63 -14.67 -7.34
CA GLY A 169 4.54 -15.24 -6.35
C GLY A 169 3.88 -15.60 -5.02
N ALA A 170 4.59 -15.30 -3.95
CA ALA A 170 4.14 -15.64 -2.61
C ALA A 170 2.91 -14.81 -2.18
N GLY A 171 1.85 -15.48 -1.72
CA GLY A 171 0.62 -14.83 -1.27
C GLY A 171 -0.22 -14.27 -2.41
N ALA A 172 -0.21 -14.92 -3.59
CA ALA A 172 -1.00 -14.51 -4.74
C ALA A 172 -2.51 -14.43 -4.43
N ASP A 173 -3.01 -15.34 -3.62
CA ASP A 173 -4.39 -15.35 -3.12
C ASP A 173 -4.77 -14.07 -2.35
N ARG A 174 -3.79 -13.40 -1.73
CA ARG A 174 -4.00 -12.17 -0.98
C ARG A 174 -4.09 -10.92 -1.85
N THR A 175 -3.74 -11.01 -3.13
CA THR A 175 -3.77 -9.89 -4.07
C THR A 175 -4.88 -9.99 -5.11
N THR A 176 -5.70 -11.06 -5.07
CA THR A 176 -6.81 -11.29 -6.00
C THR A 176 -7.77 -10.10 -6.09
N PHE A 177 -8.07 -9.46 -4.95
CA PHE A 177 -8.93 -8.27 -4.91
C PHE A 177 -8.39 -7.07 -5.71
N CYS A 178 -7.07 -6.99 -5.94
CA CYS A 178 -6.49 -5.93 -6.77
C CYS A 178 -7.04 -6.04 -8.19
N HIS A 179 -6.89 -7.21 -8.78
CA HIS A 179 -7.41 -7.48 -10.12
C HIS A 179 -8.94 -7.38 -10.19
N GLU A 180 -9.66 -7.93 -9.22
CA GLU A 180 -11.13 -7.88 -9.16
C GLU A 180 -11.67 -6.45 -9.22
N CYS A 181 -10.93 -5.47 -8.69
CA CYS A 181 -11.28 -4.05 -8.79
C CYS A 181 -10.79 -3.44 -10.11
N HIS A 182 -9.54 -3.70 -10.51
CA HIS A 182 -8.92 -3.10 -11.68
C HIS A 182 -9.50 -3.58 -13.00
N VAL A 183 -10.11 -4.77 -13.06
CA VAL A 183 -10.82 -5.29 -14.25
C VAL A 183 -11.98 -4.39 -14.69
N ALA A 184 -12.52 -3.57 -13.78
CA ALA A 184 -13.61 -2.64 -14.11
C ALA A 184 -13.22 -1.55 -15.12
N VAL A 185 -11.90 -1.36 -15.36
CA VAL A 185 -11.32 -0.42 -16.33
C VAL A 185 -10.34 -1.14 -17.26
N ALA A 186 -10.70 -2.37 -17.68
CA ALA A 186 -9.84 -3.17 -18.57
C ALA A 186 -9.61 -2.49 -19.93
N GLU A 187 -10.58 -1.70 -20.43
CA GLU A 187 -10.46 -0.89 -21.62
C GLU A 187 -9.42 0.23 -21.52
N ASP A 188 -9.11 0.67 -20.31
CA ASP A 188 -8.10 1.65 -19.98
C ASP A 188 -6.79 0.99 -19.48
N ASP A 189 -6.50 -0.20 -20.00
CA ASP A 189 -5.36 -1.03 -19.61
C ASP A 189 -5.32 -1.33 -18.09
N TYR A 190 -6.48 -1.54 -17.47
CA TYR A 190 -6.65 -1.81 -16.03
C TYR A 190 -6.18 -0.66 -15.11
N LEU A 191 -6.06 0.56 -15.62
CA LEU A 191 -5.49 1.70 -14.90
C LEU A 191 -6.53 2.78 -14.61
N PHE A 192 -6.77 3.03 -13.35
CA PHE A 192 -7.48 4.24 -12.92
C PHE A 192 -6.52 5.43 -12.91
N TYR A 193 -6.83 6.47 -13.67
CA TYR A 193 -6.07 7.70 -13.59
C TYR A 193 -6.38 8.48 -12.30
N VAL A 194 -5.45 9.35 -11.89
CA VAL A 194 -5.60 10.21 -10.70
C VAL A 194 -6.90 11.01 -10.81
N PRO A 195 -7.68 11.16 -9.71
CA PRO A 195 -8.89 11.99 -9.72
C PRO A 195 -8.59 13.43 -10.15
N GLU A 196 -9.47 14.02 -10.94
CA GLU A 196 -9.26 15.30 -11.66
C GLU A 196 -8.74 16.41 -10.72
N GLY A 197 -9.31 16.56 -9.53
CA GLY A 197 -8.93 17.61 -8.58
C GLY A 197 -7.50 17.46 -8.00
N PHE A 198 -6.83 16.33 -8.24
CA PHE A 198 -5.50 16.05 -7.72
C PHE A 198 -4.44 15.85 -8.81
N ARG A 199 -4.80 16.00 -10.10
CA ARG A 199 -3.85 15.78 -11.19
C ARG A 199 -2.76 16.85 -11.21
N THR A 200 -1.51 16.43 -11.43
CA THR A 200 -0.45 17.36 -11.85
C THR A 200 -0.82 17.88 -13.24
N GLY A 201 -0.59 19.17 -13.50
CA GLY A 201 -0.71 19.72 -14.86
C GLY A 201 0.19 18.95 -15.84
N GLU A 202 -0.25 18.85 -17.09
CA GLU A 202 0.54 18.31 -18.20
C GLU A 202 1.82 19.13 -18.44
#